data_6ec36fdd3a8edc4699537b2753d71ace
#
_entry.id   6ec36fdd3a8edc4699537b2753d71ace
#
_cell.length_a   1.000
_cell.length_b   1.000
_cell.length_c   1.000
_cell.angle_alpha   90.00
_cell.angle_beta   90.00
_cell.angle_gamma   90.00
#
_symmetry.space_group_name_H-M   'P 1'
#
loop_
_entity.id
_entity.type
_entity.pdbx_description
1 polymer ?
#
loop_
_entity_poly.entity_id
_entity_poly.type
_entity_poly.pdbx_seq_one_letter_code
_entity_poly.pdbx_strand_id
1 'polypeptide(L)'
;MEYIIIKCGGSIVDQLPQAFYQNIASIQADKKVQPIIVHGGGALISSRLKQMNVATTFVNGLRVTTTEVLDVVEMVLSGSVNKQIVRNLIQEDAAALGMSGVDGNLLHAVEAKQDKGLGYVGEVDDVNVDLLQNVIAQGYIPVVSPIAIGEEGQRYNINADTAAAAIAQALKAKLCFISDIPGIYIEENDKKVTLHHTDKAQIESLIATNVIQGGMIPKVRAALAALAENVPEVAIVNGMDAQALLDFIDGKAVGTRIRLEEVSHV
;
A
#
# COMPACT_ATOMS: atom_id res chain seq x y z
N MET A 1 -10.75 10.98 15.23
CA MET A 1 -9.39 11.06 14.69
C MET A 1 -9.43 10.47 13.30
N GLU A 2 -8.92 11.16 12.30
CA GLU A 2 -8.93 10.69 10.91
C GLU A 2 -7.61 9.93 10.64
N TYR A 3 -7.70 8.81 9.92
CA TYR A 3 -6.53 8.01 9.56
C TYR A 3 -6.30 8.05 8.06
N ILE A 4 -5.04 7.97 7.65
CA ILE A 4 -4.64 7.79 6.26
C ILE A 4 -3.65 6.63 6.14
N ILE A 5 -3.98 5.67 5.29
CA ILE A 5 -3.07 4.60 4.93
C ILE A 5 -2.25 5.03 3.72
N ILE A 6 -0.95 5.11 3.88
CA ILE A 6 0.00 5.50 2.85
C ILE A 6 0.70 4.22 2.38
N LYS A 7 0.30 3.69 1.21
CA LYS A 7 0.90 2.50 0.66
C LYS A 7 2.06 2.87 -0.25
N CYS A 8 3.28 2.51 0.14
CA CYS A 8 4.49 2.71 -0.64
C CYS A 8 4.83 1.47 -1.46
N GLY A 9 4.87 1.59 -2.79
CA GLY A 9 5.25 0.50 -3.70
C GLY A 9 6.71 0.09 -3.49
N GLY A 10 7.01 -1.22 -3.61
CA GLY A 10 8.37 -1.73 -3.38
C GLY A 10 9.42 -1.24 -4.39
N SER A 11 9.01 -0.78 -5.56
CA SER A 11 9.92 -0.19 -6.57
C SER A 11 10.24 1.28 -6.31
N ILE A 12 9.42 1.97 -5.53
CA ILE A 12 9.57 3.41 -5.29
C ILE A 12 10.23 3.74 -3.94
N VAL A 13 10.16 2.83 -2.96
CA VAL A 13 10.65 3.10 -1.60
C VAL A 13 12.10 3.61 -1.58
N ASP A 14 12.97 3.01 -2.39
CA ASP A 14 14.39 3.40 -2.47
C ASP A 14 14.61 4.75 -3.19
N GLN A 15 13.59 5.28 -3.85
CA GLN A 15 13.65 6.50 -4.68
C GLN A 15 12.90 7.66 -4.05
N LEU A 16 12.11 7.42 -2.98
CA LEU A 16 11.34 8.47 -2.33
C LEU A 16 12.27 9.57 -1.81
N PRO A 17 12.00 10.83 -2.17
CA PRO A 17 12.84 11.95 -1.74
C PRO A 17 12.70 12.19 -0.23
N GLN A 18 13.73 12.78 0.39
CA GLN A 18 13.70 13.14 1.81
C GLN A 18 12.48 13.99 2.18
N ALA A 19 12.09 14.91 1.30
CA ALA A 19 10.91 15.76 1.48
C ALA A 19 9.59 14.97 1.62
N PHE A 20 9.50 13.75 1.08
CA PHE A 20 8.35 12.86 1.31
C PHE A 20 8.23 12.48 2.79
N TYR A 21 9.36 12.12 3.42
CA TYR A 21 9.39 11.76 4.84
C TYR A 21 9.17 12.97 5.75
N GLN A 22 9.69 14.15 5.38
CA GLN A 22 9.43 15.43 6.05
C GLN A 22 7.94 15.74 6.06
N ASN A 23 7.25 15.52 4.96
CA ASN A 23 5.81 15.75 4.87
C ASN A 23 5.03 14.78 5.76
N ILE A 24 5.42 13.50 5.83
CA ILE A 24 4.78 12.55 6.74
C ILE A 24 5.00 12.97 8.22
N ALA A 25 6.20 13.43 8.56
CA ALA A 25 6.49 13.97 9.90
C ALA A 25 5.61 15.19 10.22
N SER A 26 5.41 16.07 9.24
CA SER A 26 4.53 17.25 9.39
C SER A 26 3.06 16.87 9.58
N ILE A 27 2.59 15.84 8.83
CA ILE A 27 1.22 15.30 8.98
C ILE A 27 1.01 14.76 10.40
N GLN A 28 1.99 14.00 10.93
CA GLN A 28 1.94 13.49 12.29
C GLN A 28 1.89 14.62 13.31
N ALA A 29 2.71 15.66 13.13
CA ALA A 29 2.82 16.79 14.06
C ALA A 29 1.52 17.63 14.11
N ASP A 30 0.81 17.78 13.00
CA ASP A 30 -0.47 18.52 12.92
C ASP A 30 -1.62 17.79 13.64
N LYS A 31 -1.51 16.48 13.83
CA LYS A 31 -2.49 15.64 14.57
C LYS A 31 -3.91 15.61 14.03
N LYS A 32 -4.20 16.27 12.91
CA LYS A 32 -5.53 16.20 12.28
C LYS A 32 -5.78 14.85 11.65
N VAL A 33 -4.75 14.33 10.98
CA VAL A 33 -4.74 13.04 10.30
C VAL A 33 -3.58 12.21 10.82
N GLN A 34 -3.82 10.94 11.11
CA GLN A 34 -2.77 10.02 11.59
C GLN A 34 -2.30 9.13 10.44
N PRO A 35 -1.02 9.22 10.03
CA PRO A 35 -0.49 8.40 8.96
C PRO A 35 -0.14 6.99 9.46
N ILE A 36 -0.43 6.00 8.63
CA ILE A 36 0.01 4.61 8.77
C ILE A 36 0.65 4.23 7.44
N ILE A 37 1.88 3.75 7.46
CA ILE A 37 2.60 3.36 6.24
C ILE A 37 2.50 1.84 6.07
N VAL A 38 2.08 1.40 4.88
CA VAL A 38 2.19 0.01 4.45
C VAL A 38 3.13 -0.04 3.26
N HIS A 39 4.11 -0.92 3.27
CA HIS A 39 5.11 -0.93 2.20
C HIS A 39 5.24 -2.29 1.53
N GLY A 40 5.68 -2.28 0.27
CA GLY A 40 6.17 -3.46 -0.44
C GLY A 40 7.70 -3.54 -0.46
N GLY A 41 8.25 -4.41 -1.31
CA GLY A 41 9.70 -4.58 -1.45
C GLY A 41 10.09 -5.52 -2.60
N GLY A 42 9.19 -5.67 -3.60
CA GLY A 42 9.30 -6.69 -4.64
C GLY A 42 10.64 -6.69 -5.39
N ALA A 43 11.18 -5.53 -5.73
CA ALA A 43 12.47 -5.39 -6.41
C ALA A 43 13.63 -5.92 -5.55
N LEU A 44 13.69 -5.51 -4.29
CA LEU A 44 14.73 -5.94 -3.35
C LEU A 44 14.60 -7.44 -3.04
N ILE A 45 13.37 -7.96 -2.85
CA ILE A 45 13.12 -9.39 -2.69
C ILE A 45 13.69 -10.17 -3.88
N SER A 46 13.38 -9.78 -5.12
CA SER A 46 13.88 -10.45 -6.33
C SER A 46 15.40 -10.42 -6.40
N SER A 47 16.00 -9.29 -6.04
CA SER A 47 17.47 -9.15 -6.00
C SER A 47 18.10 -10.10 -4.97
N ARG A 48 17.52 -10.19 -3.76
CA ARG A 48 18.04 -11.09 -2.70
C ARG A 48 17.86 -12.57 -3.03
N LEU A 49 16.68 -12.96 -3.54
CA LEU A 49 16.44 -14.33 -4.00
C LEU A 49 17.46 -14.75 -5.06
N LYS A 50 17.74 -13.86 -6.04
CA LYS A 50 18.77 -14.11 -7.06
C LYS A 50 20.17 -14.28 -6.44
N GLN A 51 20.56 -13.44 -5.49
CA GLN A 51 21.85 -13.53 -4.79
C GLN A 51 22.00 -14.83 -3.99
N MET A 52 20.89 -15.33 -3.45
CA MET A 52 20.85 -16.58 -2.68
C MET A 52 20.61 -17.81 -3.54
N ASN A 53 20.55 -17.68 -4.88
CA ASN A 53 20.22 -18.74 -5.84
C ASN A 53 18.88 -19.43 -5.56
N VAL A 54 17.88 -18.71 -4.98
CA VAL A 54 16.53 -19.19 -4.76
C VAL A 54 15.68 -18.83 -5.98
N ALA A 55 15.11 -19.85 -6.62
CA ALA A 55 14.24 -19.66 -7.78
C ALA A 55 12.92 -18.96 -7.36
N THR A 56 12.43 -18.07 -8.21
CA THR A 56 11.15 -17.39 -7.99
C THR A 56 10.36 -17.30 -9.27
N THR A 57 9.07 -17.51 -9.18
CA THR A 57 8.11 -17.40 -10.28
C THR A 57 6.93 -16.51 -9.86
N PHE A 58 6.18 -16.03 -10.84
CA PHE A 58 4.99 -15.24 -10.62
C PHE A 58 3.79 -15.84 -11.34
N VAL A 59 2.65 -15.82 -10.68
CA VAL A 59 1.34 -16.19 -11.25
C VAL A 59 0.41 -15.00 -11.03
N ASN A 60 -0.20 -14.50 -12.10
CA ASN A 60 -1.12 -13.34 -12.06
C ASN A 60 -0.57 -12.11 -11.31
N GLY A 61 0.75 -11.89 -11.36
CA GLY A 61 1.43 -10.80 -10.65
C GLY A 61 1.75 -11.09 -9.17
N LEU A 62 1.30 -12.22 -8.62
CA LEU A 62 1.65 -12.68 -7.28
C LEU A 62 2.90 -13.57 -7.32
N ARG A 63 3.80 -13.41 -6.35
CA ARG A 63 5.00 -14.23 -6.22
C ARG A 63 4.66 -15.58 -5.64
N VAL A 64 4.93 -16.67 -6.38
CA VAL A 64 4.89 -18.01 -5.81
C VAL A 64 5.85 -18.06 -4.62
N THR A 65 5.33 -18.39 -3.45
CA THR A 65 6.03 -18.27 -2.18
C THR A 65 6.20 -19.64 -1.54
N THR A 66 7.34 -20.29 -1.84
CA THR A 66 7.78 -21.50 -1.11
C THR A 66 8.29 -21.13 0.27
N THR A 67 8.60 -22.12 1.12
CA THR A 67 9.19 -21.86 2.46
C THR A 67 10.45 -21.01 2.36
N GLU A 68 11.38 -21.36 1.45
CA GLU A 68 12.64 -20.63 1.26
C GLU A 68 12.40 -19.22 0.75
N VAL A 69 11.43 -19.04 -0.16
CA VAL A 69 11.04 -17.72 -0.65
C VAL A 69 10.43 -16.89 0.47
N LEU A 70 9.57 -17.50 1.31
CA LEU A 70 8.92 -16.81 2.45
C LEU A 70 9.96 -16.29 3.45
N ASP A 71 10.99 -17.07 3.77
CA ASP A 71 12.07 -16.66 4.68
C ASP A 71 12.79 -15.42 4.15
N VAL A 72 13.12 -15.39 2.86
CA VAL A 72 13.75 -14.22 2.23
C VAL A 72 12.80 -13.02 2.18
N VAL A 73 11.53 -13.25 1.86
CA VAL A 73 10.50 -12.21 1.80
C VAL A 73 10.36 -11.54 3.17
N GLU A 74 10.26 -12.32 4.25
CA GLU A 74 10.16 -11.78 5.61
C GLU A 74 11.42 -11.01 6.02
N MET A 75 12.62 -11.55 5.82
CA MET A 75 13.88 -10.84 6.08
C MET A 75 13.95 -9.49 5.36
N VAL A 76 13.56 -9.45 4.10
CA VAL A 76 13.60 -8.24 3.28
C VAL A 76 12.54 -7.24 3.72
N LEU A 77 11.29 -7.68 3.84
CA LEU A 77 10.18 -6.79 4.16
C LEU A 77 10.28 -6.29 5.60
N SER A 78 10.31 -7.20 6.57
CA SER A 78 10.24 -6.83 8.00
C SER A 78 11.58 -6.33 8.56
N GLY A 79 12.70 -6.73 7.96
CA GLY A 79 14.03 -6.28 8.33
C GLY A 79 14.52 -5.09 7.50
N SER A 80 14.82 -5.31 6.22
CA SER A 80 15.53 -4.32 5.40
C SER A 80 14.69 -3.10 5.07
N VAL A 81 13.57 -3.30 4.37
CA VAL A 81 12.71 -2.21 3.86
C VAL A 81 12.01 -1.48 5.00
N ASN A 82 11.40 -2.23 5.91
CA ASN A 82 10.70 -1.66 7.07
C ASN A 82 11.61 -0.73 7.87
N LYS A 83 12.80 -1.20 8.24
CA LYS A 83 13.74 -0.42 9.05
C LYS A 83 14.41 0.72 8.28
N GLN A 84 14.48 0.65 6.96
CA GLN A 84 14.90 1.78 6.13
C GLN A 84 13.87 2.92 6.21
N ILE A 85 12.58 2.64 6.04
CA ILE A 85 11.51 3.65 6.15
C ILE A 85 11.49 4.25 7.56
N VAL A 86 11.58 3.42 8.60
CA VAL A 86 11.63 3.90 10.00
C VAL A 86 12.81 4.83 10.24
N ARG A 87 14.02 4.49 9.76
CA ARG A 87 15.19 5.35 9.89
C ARG A 87 15.01 6.70 9.18
N ASN A 88 14.43 6.68 7.97
CA ASN A 88 14.18 7.93 7.22
C ASN A 88 13.18 8.83 7.96
N LEU A 89 12.15 8.27 8.58
CA LEU A 89 11.20 9.05 9.40
C LEU A 89 11.86 9.62 10.67
N ILE A 90 12.68 8.81 11.36
CA ILE A 90 13.42 9.27 12.55
C ILE A 90 14.39 10.41 12.22
N GLN A 91 15.00 10.38 11.02
CA GLN A 91 15.87 11.48 10.56
C GLN A 91 15.12 12.81 10.38
N GLU A 92 13.80 12.74 10.21
CA GLU A 92 12.91 13.90 10.14
C GLU A 92 12.16 14.16 11.46
N ASP A 93 12.73 13.74 12.59
CA ASP A 93 12.19 13.89 13.95
C ASP A 93 10.80 13.28 14.18
N ALA A 94 10.35 12.37 13.28
CA ALA A 94 9.10 11.66 13.45
C ALA A 94 9.30 10.41 14.32
N ALA A 95 8.42 10.19 15.28
CA ALA A 95 8.37 8.95 16.02
C ALA A 95 7.72 7.86 15.16
N ALA A 96 8.50 6.85 14.77
CA ALA A 96 8.02 5.77 13.92
C ALA A 96 8.30 4.40 14.55
N LEU A 97 7.34 3.48 14.44
CA LEU A 97 7.45 2.09 14.89
C LEU A 97 7.27 1.13 13.71
N GLY A 98 8.34 0.39 13.40
CA GLY A 98 8.28 -0.64 12.36
C GLY A 98 7.80 -1.97 12.94
N MET A 99 6.80 -2.55 12.28
CA MET A 99 6.17 -3.80 12.64
C MET A 99 5.78 -4.60 11.39
N SER A 100 5.51 -5.87 11.57
CA SER A 100 4.92 -6.75 10.56
C SER A 100 3.49 -7.10 10.97
N GLY A 101 2.73 -7.71 10.07
CA GLY A 101 1.42 -8.24 10.42
C GLY A 101 1.45 -9.36 11.46
N VAL A 102 2.62 -10.00 11.68
CA VAL A 102 2.81 -11.02 12.72
C VAL A 102 2.80 -10.39 14.11
N ASP A 103 3.37 -9.18 14.26
CA ASP A 103 3.55 -8.52 15.55
C ASP A 103 2.18 -8.24 16.20
N GLY A 104 1.95 -8.86 17.36
CA GLY A 104 0.69 -8.74 18.08
C GLY A 104 -0.54 -9.23 17.30
N ASN A 105 -0.35 -10.14 16.35
CA ASN A 105 -1.39 -10.62 15.43
C ASN A 105 -2.08 -9.43 14.72
N LEU A 106 -1.26 -8.50 14.21
CA LEU A 106 -1.78 -7.30 13.57
C LEU A 106 -2.57 -7.61 12.30
N LEU A 107 -2.07 -8.56 11.48
CA LEU A 107 -2.76 -9.08 10.31
C LEU A 107 -2.92 -10.57 10.46
N HIS A 108 -4.15 -11.04 10.70
CA HIS A 108 -4.49 -12.43 10.57
C HIS A 108 -4.79 -12.75 9.11
N ALA A 109 -4.36 -13.92 8.62
CA ALA A 109 -4.53 -14.30 7.23
C ALA A 109 -4.85 -15.77 7.06
N VAL A 110 -5.54 -16.07 5.98
CA VAL A 110 -5.81 -17.42 5.48
C VAL A 110 -5.08 -17.62 4.15
N GLU A 111 -4.89 -18.89 3.75
CA GLU A 111 -4.32 -19.21 2.45
C GLU A 111 -5.16 -18.61 1.31
N ALA A 112 -4.50 -17.99 0.31
CA ALA A 112 -5.17 -17.39 -0.83
C ALA A 112 -5.89 -18.46 -1.67
N LYS A 113 -7.22 -18.31 -1.83
CA LYS A 113 -8.09 -19.33 -2.46
C LYS A 113 -8.09 -19.26 -4.00
N GLN A 114 -7.72 -18.12 -4.58
CA GLN A 114 -7.97 -17.86 -6.00
C GLN A 114 -6.99 -18.53 -6.96
N ASP A 115 -5.77 -18.85 -6.54
CA ASP A 115 -4.72 -19.42 -7.40
C ASP A 115 -4.06 -20.63 -6.74
N LYS A 116 -4.40 -21.83 -7.19
CA LYS A 116 -3.75 -23.06 -6.74
C LYS A 116 -2.25 -23.04 -7.11
N GLY A 117 -1.40 -23.30 -6.11
CA GLY A 117 0.06 -23.41 -6.31
C GLY A 117 0.86 -22.16 -6.03
N LEU A 118 0.26 -21.15 -5.39
CA LEU A 118 0.97 -19.96 -4.92
C LEU A 118 1.84 -20.21 -3.67
N GLY A 119 1.66 -21.34 -2.98
CA GLY A 119 2.33 -21.64 -1.72
C GLY A 119 1.85 -20.73 -0.60
N TYR A 120 2.76 -20.18 0.18
CA TYR A 120 2.46 -19.37 1.36
C TYR A 120 2.07 -17.91 1.01
N VAL A 121 1.20 -17.74 0.04
CA VAL A 121 0.52 -16.47 -0.25
C VAL A 121 -0.80 -16.47 0.51
N GLY A 122 -1.10 -15.39 1.21
CA GLY A 122 -2.32 -15.27 2.02
C GLY A 122 -3.20 -14.09 1.63
N GLU A 123 -4.43 -14.16 2.13
CA GLU A 123 -5.41 -13.08 2.12
C GLU A 123 -5.69 -12.67 3.57
N VAL A 124 -5.71 -11.36 3.86
CA VAL A 124 -6.02 -10.86 5.21
C VAL A 124 -7.51 -11.07 5.47
N ASP A 125 -7.84 -11.72 6.57
CA ASP A 125 -9.22 -11.94 7.01
C ASP A 125 -9.57 -11.17 8.28
N ASP A 126 -8.57 -10.74 9.07
CA ASP A 126 -8.78 -9.87 10.22
C ASP A 126 -7.60 -8.91 10.45
N VAL A 127 -7.90 -7.75 11.06
CA VAL A 127 -6.91 -6.71 11.42
C VAL A 127 -7.07 -6.31 12.86
N ASN A 128 -6.03 -6.42 13.67
CA ASN A 128 -6.00 -5.97 15.06
C ASN A 128 -5.95 -4.43 15.12
N VAL A 129 -7.12 -3.81 15.01
CA VAL A 129 -7.29 -2.36 15.05
C VAL A 129 -6.82 -1.75 16.37
N ASP A 130 -7.08 -2.44 17.48
CA ASP A 130 -6.73 -1.96 18.83
C ASP A 130 -5.21 -1.78 18.96
N LEU A 131 -4.42 -2.71 18.39
CA LEU A 131 -2.97 -2.59 18.37
C LEU A 131 -2.51 -1.33 17.63
N LEU A 132 -3.04 -1.09 16.42
CA LEU A 132 -2.70 0.11 15.64
C LEU A 132 -3.08 1.39 16.38
N GLN A 133 -4.28 1.44 16.95
CA GLN A 133 -4.75 2.59 17.70
C GLN A 133 -3.91 2.85 18.95
N ASN A 134 -3.48 1.81 19.65
CA ASN A 134 -2.59 1.92 20.81
C ASN A 134 -1.20 2.45 20.40
N VAL A 135 -0.62 1.97 19.30
CA VAL A 135 0.67 2.46 18.79
C VAL A 135 0.58 3.94 18.42
N ILE A 136 -0.50 4.34 17.73
CA ILE A 136 -0.76 5.73 17.35
C ILE A 136 -0.99 6.61 18.59
N ALA A 137 -1.74 6.13 19.58
CA ALA A 137 -1.98 6.85 20.83
C ALA A 137 -0.71 7.15 21.63
N GLN A 138 0.33 6.30 21.47
CA GLN A 138 1.67 6.54 22.03
C GLN A 138 2.49 7.54 21.20
N GLY A 139 1.94 8.08 20.11
CA GLY A 139 2.58 9.07 19.26
C GLY A 139 3.47 8.48 18.15
N TYR A 140 3.40 7.20 17.86
CA TYR A 140 4.19 6.59 16.78
C TYR A 140 3.41 6.53 15.47
N ILE A 141 4.14 6.66 14.35
CA ILE A 141 3.69 6.27 13.01
C ILE A 141 3.92 4.77 12.84
N PRO A 142 2.88 3.94 12.70
CA PRO A 142 3.05 2.53 12.35
C PRO A 142 3.62 2.39 10.93
N VAL A 143 4.70 1.61 10.77
CA VAL A 143 5.26 1.22 9.47
C VAL A 143 5.11 -0.28 9.35
N VAL A 144 4.18 -0.74 8.51
CA VAL A 144 3.73 -2.14 8.46
C VAL A 144 4.30 -2.84 7.24
N SER A 145 4.98 -3.96 7.46
CA SER A 145 5.33 -4.90 6.40
C SER A 145 4.25 -5.97 6.25
N PRO A 146 3.91 -6.37 5.01
CA PRO A 146 2.78 -7.25 4.72
C PRO A 146 3.15 -8.75 4.85
N ILE A 147 3.68 -9.12 6.00
CA ILE A 147 3.80 -10.52 6.45
C ILE A 147 2.75 -10.74 7.51
N ALA A 148 1.84 -11.67 7.29
CA ALA A 148 0.75 -11.98 8.19
C ALA A 148 0.93 -13.33 8.87
N ILE A 149 0.15 -13.56 9.91
CA ILE A 149 0.09 -14.84 10.64
C ILE A 149 -1.31 -15.45 10.50
N GLY A 150 -1.37 -16.73 10.30
CA GLY A 150 -2.60 -17.50 10.32
C GLY A 150 -2.64 -18.50 11.47
N GLU A 151 -3.54 -19.46 11.36
CA GLU A 151 -3.68 -20.53 12.33
C GLU A 151 -2.36 -21.28 12.54
N GLU A 152 -2.17 -21.81 13.74
CA GLU A 152 -0.98 -22.58 14.15
C GLU A 152 0.35 -21.84 13.96
N GLY A 153 0.31 -20.50 13.81
CA GLY A 153 1.51 -19.67 13.59
C GLY A 153 2.06 -19.70 12.16
N GLN A 154 1.27 -20.17 11.20
CA GLN A 154 1.67 -20.15 9.79
C GLN A 154 1.85 -18.72 9.30
N ARG A 155 3.01 -18.42 8.72
CA ARG A 155 3.28 -17.11 8.09
C ARG A 155 2.79 -17.10 6.64
N TYR A 156 2.29 -15.92 6.23
CA TYR A 156 1.87 -15.67 4.85
C TYR A 156 2.48 -14.40 4.28
N ASN A 157 2.90 -14.48 3.02
CA ASN A 157 3.25 -13.32 2.21
C ASN A 157 1.97 -12.69 1.65
N ILE A 158 1.66 -11.47 2.08
CA ILE A 158 0.48 -10.73 1.64
C ILE A 158 0.87 -9.73 0.55
N ASN A 159 0.02 -9.55 -0.45
CA ASN A 159 0.19 -8.43 -1.37
C ASN A 159 0.05 -7.11 -0.61
N ALA A 160 1.00 -6.19 -0.78
CA ALA A 160 1.04 -4.95 0.00
C ALA A 160 -0.14 -4.00 -0.32
N ASP A 161 -0.70 -4.07 -1.53
CA ASP A 161 -1.90 -3.28 -1.90
C ASP A 161 -3.13 -3.81 -1.16
N THR A 162 -3.28 -5.14 -1.07
CA THR A 162 -4.39 -5.77 -0.34
C THR A 162 -4.25 -5.63 1.18
N ALA A 163 -3.03 -5.73 1.72
CA ALA A 163 -2.78 -5.46 3.14
C ALA A 163 -3.13 -4.02 3.52
N ALA A 164 -2.75 -3.05 2.68
CA ALA A 164 -3.09 -1.64 2.88
C ALA A 164 -4.61 -1.41 2.80
N ALA A 165 -5.30 -2.07 1.88
CA ALA A 165 -6.74 -2.00 1.74
C ALA A 165 -7.46 -2.58 2.97
N ALA A 166 -7.02 -3.74 3.49
CA ALA A 166 -7.59 -4.36 4.69
C ALA A 166 -7.44 -3.46 5.93
N ILE A 167 -6.26 -2.85 6.13
CA ILE A 167 -6.05 -1.89 7.23
C ILE A 167 -6.93 -0.64 7.03
N ALA A 168 -7.03 -0.12 5.81
CA ALA A 168 -7.87 1.04 5.51
C ALA A 168 -9.35 0.77 5.78
N GLN A 169 -9.85 -0.41 5.39
CA GLN A 169 -11.20 -0.87 5.65
C GLN A 169 -11.47 -0.98 7.15
N ALA A 170 -10.61 -1.68 7.90
CA ALA A 170 -10.79 -1.90 9.33
C ALA A 170 -10.81 -0.58 10.13
N LEU A 171 -9.99 0.40 9.76
CA LEU A 171 -9.93 1.73 10.38
C LEU A 171 -10.89 2.75 9.77
N LYS A 172 -11.62 2.42 8.69
CA LYS A 172 -12.40 3.36 7.87
C LYS A 172 -11.56 4.56 7.43
N ALA A 173 -10.32 4.28 7.04
CA ALA A 173 -9.30 5.26 6.71
C ALA A 173 -9.29 5.55 5.21
N LYS A 174 -8.83 6.76 4.83
CA LYS A 174 -8.46 7.03 3.43
C LYS A 174 -7.25 6.19 3.04
N LEU A 175 -7.19 5.73 1.79
CA LEU A 175 -6.08 4.95 1.24
C LEU A 175 -5.38 5.74 0.13
N CYS A 176 -4.07 5.96 0.28
CA CYS A 176 -3.25 6.66 -0.69
C CYS A 176 -2.16 5.72 -1.23
N PHE A 177 -2.26 5.34 -2.50
CA PHE A 177 -1.22 4.61 -3.21
C PHE A 177 -0.14 5.56 -3.70
N ILE A 178 1.06 5.44 -3.19
CA ILE A 178 2.23 6.18 -3.66
C ILE A 178 2.82 5.48 -4.88
N SER A 179 2.95 6.24 -5.96
CA SER A 179 3.39 5.79 -7.28
C SER A 179 4.52 6.68 -7.80
N ASP A 180 5.19 6.25 -8.85
CA ASP A 180 6.19 7.00 -9.62
C ASP A 180 5.59 7.82 -10.77
N ILE A 181 4.27 7.75 -10.92
CA ILE A 181 3.53 8.52 -11.93
C ILE A 181 2.51 9.45 -11.27
N PRO A 182 2.12 10.55 -11.94
CA PRO A 182 1.23 11.57 -11.36
C PRO A 182 -0.18 11.08 -11.04
N GLY A 183 -0.58 9.92 -11.55
CA GLY A 183 -1.92 9.36 -11.39
C GLY A 183 -2.33 8.59 -12.66
N ILE A 184 -3.61 8.31 -12.82
CA ILE A 184 -4.17 7.81 -14.07
C ILE A 184 -4.19 8.99 -15.05
N TYR A 185 -3.65 8.81 -16.25
CA TYR A 185 -3.65 9.85 -17.29
C TYR A 185 -4.22 9.32 -18.59
N ILE A 186 -4.82 10.22 -19.35
CA ILE A 186 -5.29 10.00 -20.71
C ILE A 186 -4.47 10.87 -21.67
N GLU A 187 -4.48 10.55 -22.94
CA GLU A 187 -3.87 11.39 -23.97
C GLU A 187 -4.94 12.28 -24.59
N GLU A 188 -4.76 13.60 -24.46
CA GLU A 188 -5.59 14.61 -25.10
C GLU A 188 -4.68 15.56 -25.90
N ASN A 189 -4.92 15.66 -27.21
CA ASN A 189 -4.13 16.54 -28.11
C ASN A 189 -2.60 16.31 -27.97
N ASP A 190 -2.15 15.07 -28.01
CA ASP A 190 -0.77 14.62 -27.85
C ASP A 190 -0.13 15.02 -26.50
N LYS A 191 -0.95 15.31 -25.48
CA LYS A 191 -0.49 15.61 -24.12
C LYS A 191 -1.10 14.64 -23.13
N LYS A 192 -0.28 14.23 -22.14
CA LYS A 192 -0.76 13.46 -21.01
C LYS A 192 -1.47 14.38 -20.02
N VAL A 193 -2.76 14.11 -19.79
CA VAL A 193 -3.60 14.83 -18.85
C VAL A 193 -3.98 13.88 -17.72
N THR A 194 -3.66 14.25 -16.48
CA THR A 194 -4.02 13.44 -15.30
C THR A 194 -5.50 13.56 -15.00
N LEU A 195 -6.16 12.42 -14.84
CA LEU A 195 -7.54 12.37 -14.36
C LEU A 195 -7.56 12.58 -12.85
N HIS A 196 -7.98 13.75 -12.40
CA HIS A 196 -8.03 14.04 -10.96
C HIS A 196 -9.17 13.31 -10.23
N HIS A 197 -10.20 12.93 -10.95
CA HIS A 197 -11.33 12.14 -10.44
C HIS A 197 -11.68 11.04 -11.43
N THR A 198 -12.02 9.87 -10.94
CA THR A 198 -12.50 8.76 -11.76
C THR A 198 -13.36 7.81 -10.91
N ASP A 199 -14.14 6.98 -11.56
CA ASP A 199 -15.00 5.97 -10.97
C ASP A 199 -14.73 4.57 -11.57
N LYS A 200 -15.47 3.58 -11.10
CA LYS A 200 -15.35 2.21 -11.56
C LYS A 200 -15.64 2.07 -13.06
N ALA A 201 -16.70 2.72 -13.57
CA ALA A 201 -17.12 2.58 -14.97
C ALA A 201 -16.05 3.15 -15.90
N GLN A 202 -15.50 4.33 -15.57
CA GLN A 202 -14.44 4.97 -16.33
C GLN A 202 -13.14 4.12 -16.28
N ILE A 203 -12.76 3.58 -15.12
CA ILE A 203 -11.58 2.71 -14.99
C ILE A 203 -11.73 1.46 -15.86
N GLU A 204 -12.88 0.79 -15.85
CA GLU A 204 -13.13 -0.40 -16.70
C GLU A 204 -13.04 -0.05 -18.19
N SER A 205 -13.57 1.09 -18.59
CA SER A 205 -13.44 1.61 -19.96
C SER A 205 -11.99 1.86 -20.34
N LEU A 206 -11.20 2.48 -19.45
CA LEU A 206 -9.79 2.78 -19.69
C LEU A 206 -8.91 1.51 -19.75
N ILE A 207 -9.28 0.46 -19.01
CA ILE A 207 -8.64 -0.87 -19.13
C ILE A 207 -9.00 -1.50 -20.47
N ALA A 208 -10.29 -1.51 -20.86
CA ALA A 208 -10.78 -2.10 -22.11
C ALA A 208 -10.15 -1.43 -23.35
N THR A 209 -9.91 -0.13 -23.28
CA THR A 209 -9.27 0.67 -24.36
C THR A 209 -7.73 0.67 -24.27
N ASN A 210 -7.13 -0.14 -23.39
CA ASN A 210 -5.69 -0.21 -23.18
C ASN A 210 -5.01 1.12 -22.81
N VAL A 211 -5.72 2.07 -22.24
CA VAL A 211 -5.13 3.30 -21.65
C VAL A 211 -4.50 2.95 -20.30
N ILE A 212 -5.20 2.16 -19.46
CA ILE A 212 -4.62 1.60 -18.25
C ILE A 212 -4.00 0.24 -18.58
N GLN A 213 -2.69 0.11 -18.38
CA GLN A 213 -1.92 -1.07 -18.75
C GLN A 213 -0.93 -1.49 -17.65
N GLY A 214 -0.38 -2.71 -17.78
CA GLY A 214 0.74 -3.22 -16.99
C GLY A 214 0.52 -3.13 -15.47
N GLY A 215 1.49 -2.59 -14.76
CA GLY A 215 1.47 -2.47 -13.29
C GLY A 215 0.39 -1.55 -12.72
N MET A 216 -0.28 -0.73 -13.54
CA MET A 216 -1.39 0.11 -13.10
C MET A 216 -2.68 -0.71 -12.93
N ILE A 217 -2.91 -1.76 -13.72
CA ILE A 217 -4.12 -2.61 -13.63
C ILE A 217 -4.30 -3.18 -12.21
N PRO A 218 -3.33 -3.91 -11.62
CA PRO A 218 -3.48 -4.41 -10.24
C PRO A 218 -3.72 -3.30 -9.22
N LYS A 219 -3.13 -2.11 -9.39
CA LYS A 219 -3.30 -0.98 -8.48
C LYS A 219 -4.74 -0.42 -8.53
N VAL A 220 -5.30 -0.19 -9.72
CA VAL A 220 -6.68 0.29 -9.83
C VAL A 220 -7.68 -0.79 -9.41
N ARG A 221 -7.39 -2.07 -9.63
CA ARG A 221 -8.21 -3.19 -9.13
C ARG A 221 -8.22 -3.23 -7.60
N ALA A 222 -7.07 -3.08 -6.94
CA ALA A 222 -6.99 -3.00 -5.49
C ALA A 222 -7.73 -1.77 -4.94
N ALA A 223 -7.65 -0.63 -5.64
CA ALA A 223 -8.40 0.58 -5.29
C ALA A 223 -9.91 0.35 -5.35
N LEU A 224 -10.41 -0.24 -6.44
CA LEU A 224 -11.83 -0.55 -6.59
C LEU A 224 -12.32 -1.58 -5.57
N ALA A 225 -11.51 -2.61 -5.27
CA ALA A 225 -11.83 -3.59 -4.23
C ALA A 225 -11.93 -2.92 -2.85
N ALA A 226 -10.97 -2.05 -2.49
CA ALA A 226 -10.98 -1.30 -1.23
C ALA A 226 -12.25 -0.43 -1.09
N LEU A 227 -12.64 0.28 -2.16
CA LEU A 227 -13.85 1.10 -2.17
C LEU A 227 -15.12 0.24 -2.01
N ALA A 228 -15.17 -0.94 -2.65
CA ALA A 228 -16.30 -1.87 -2.52
C ALA A 228 -16.48 -2.37 -1.08
N GLU A 229 -15.38 -2.41 -0.30
CA GLU A 229 -15.34 -2.77 1.12
C GLU A 229 -15.40 -1.55 2.06
N ASN A 230 -16.04 -0.47 1.61
CA ASN A 230 -16.32 0.75 2.39
C ASN A 230 -15.10 1.57 2.82
N VAL A 231 -13.96 1.47 2.15
CA VAL A 231 -12.90 2.48 2.26
C VAL A 231 -13.44 3.80 1.71
N PRO A 232 -13.41 4.90 2.49
CA PRO A 232 -14.15 6.12 2.12
C PRO A 232 -13.60 6.84 0.90
N GLU A 233 -12.30 6.74 0.67
CA GLU A 233 -11.62 7.37 -0.47
C GLU A 233 -10.32 6.63 -0.77
N VAL A 234 -10.04 6.41 -2.05
CA VAL A 234 -8.77 5.87 -2.52
C VAL A 234 -8.16 6.84 -3.52
N ALA A 235 -6.85 7.08 -3.41
CA ALA A 235 -6.12 7.91 -4.35
C ALA A 235 -4.81 7.27 -4.83
N ILE A 236 -4.38 7.68 -6.01
CA ILE A 236 -3.05 7.38 -6.56
C ILE A 236 -2.30 8.70 -6.66
N VAL A 237 -1.16 8.82 -5.99
CA VAL A 237 -0.41 10.07 -5.86
C VAL A 237 1.06 9.82 -6.21
N ASN A 238 1.69 10.81 -6.84
CA ASN A 238 3.11 10.74 -7.18
C ASN A 238 3.98 10.98 -5.93
N GLY A 239 4.71 9.95 -5.49
CA GLY A 239 5.61 10.07 -4.34
C GLY A 239 6.91 10.83 -4.64
N MET A 240 7.23 11.04 -5.93
CA MET A 240 8.40 11.84 -6.34
C MET A 240 8.11 13.35 -6.28
N ASP A 241 6.83 13.74 -6.28
CA ASP A 241 6.38 15.09 -5.98
C ASP A 241 6.09 15.19 -4.48
N ALA A 242 7.02 15.78 -3.75
CA ALA A 242 6.92 15.87 -2.31
C ALA A 242 5.63 16.58 -1.84
N GLN A 243 5.15 17.58 -2.57
CA GLN A 243 3.95 18.33 -2.20
C GLN A 243 2.66 17.56 -2.43
N ALA A 244 2.66 16.57 -3.34
CA ALA A 244 1.45 15.88 -3.76
C ALA A 244 0.68 15.17 -2.63
N LEU A 245 1.38 14.61 -1.62
CA LEU A 245 0.72 13.98 -0.47
C LEU A 245 0.01 15.00 0.42
N LEU A 246 0.62 16.15 0.69
CA LEU A 246 0.00 17.23 1.47
C LEU A 246 -1.20 17.82 0.72
N ASP A 247 -1.03 18.09 -0.57
CA ASP A 247 -2.10 18.61 -1.42
C ASP A 247 -3.29 17.64 -1.51
N PHE A 248 -3.01 16.33 -1.51
CA PHE A 248 -4.06 15.31 -1.42
C PHE A 248 -4.83 15.41 -0.09
N ILE A 249 -4.12 15.49 1.05
CA ILE A 249 -4.74 15.61 2.38
C ILE A 249 -5.55 16.89 2.50
N ASP A 250 -5.06 17.99 1.94
CA ASP A 250 -5.72 19.30 1.91
C ASP A 250 -6.93 19.35 0.94
N GLY A 251 -7.22 18.25 0.23
CA GLY A 251 -8.36 18.18 -0.69
C GLY A 251 -8.14 18.82 -2.06
N LYS A 252 -6.90 19.23 -2.40
CA LYS A 252 -6.58 19.82 -3.70
C LYS A 252 -6.65 18.79 -4.83
N ALA A 253 -6.78 19.28 -6.07
CA ALA A 253 -6.81 18.44 -7.27
C ALA A 253 -5.39 17.97 -7.63
N VAL A 254 -4.95 16.88 -7.00
CA VAL A 254 -3.65 16.23 -7.21
C VAL A 254 -3.83 14.72 -7.29
N GLY A 255 -3.02 14.06 -8.09
CA GLY A 255 -3.16 12.61 -8.31
C GLY A 255 -4.49 12.25 -8.95
N THR A 256 -4.92 11.01 -8.75
CA THR A 256 -6.23 10.53 -9.16
C THR A 256 -7.00 10.03 -7.94
N ARG A 257 -8.12 10.65 -7.64
CA ARG A 257 -9.08 10.19 -6.63
C ARG A 257 -10.08 9.25 -7.28
N ILE A 258 -10.22 8.07 -6.69
CA ILE A 258 -11.16 7.05 -7.15
C ILE A 258 -12.29 7.00 -6.15
N ARG A 259 -13.54 7.09 -6.62
CA ARG A 259 -14.75 7.03 -5.77
C ARG A 259 -15.73 6.03 -6.38
N LEU A 260 -16.58 5.47 -5.53
CA LEU A 260 -17.79 4.83 -6.04
C LEU A 260 -18.71 5.93 -6.55
N GLU A 261 -19.42 5.69 -7.68
CA GLU A 261 -20.45 6.62 -8.14
C GLU A 261 -21.45 6.87 -6.99
N GLU A 262 -21.71 8.14 -6.69
CA GLU A 262 -22.89 8.49 -5.91
C GLU A 262 -24.10 8.07 -6.74
N VAL A 263 -24.83 7.06 -6.27
CA VAL A 263 -26.15 6.74 -6.82
C VAL A 263 -27.00 7.98 -6.57
N SER A 264 -27.13 8.80 -7.62
CA SER A 264 -28.07 9.92 -7.60
C SER A 264 -29.46 9.34 -7.40
N HIS A 265 -29.93 9.31 -6.18
CA HIS A 265 -31.35 9.09 -5.92
C HIS A 265 -32.11 10.32 -6.43
N VAL A 266 -32.61 10.21 -7.68
CA VAL A 266 -33.62 11.12 -8.24
C VAL A 266 -34.98 10.76 -7.65
#